data_e703c6a4133532556bc8f14919545914
#
_entry.id   e703c6a4133532556bc8f14919545914
#
_cell.length_a   1.000
_cell.length_b   1.000
_cell.length_c   1.000
_cell.angle_alpha   90.00
_cell.angle_beta   90.00
_cell.angle_gamma   90.00
#
_symmetry.space_group_name_H-M   'P 1'
#
loop_
_entity.id
_entity.type
_entity.pdbx_description
1 polymer ?
#
loop_
_entity_poly.entity_id
_entity_poly.type
_entity_poly.pdbx_seq_one_letter_code
_entity_poly.pdbx_strand_id
1 'polypeptide(L)'
;NDGVPYSPRKQGAGLMSINDAVNTRGYLSVEGMERPKLELKDDPAMKGVYTMNFTVHNTGSDTLYYDVTPLVLTDTTEAYVNGSGQEFSTISGSSRLLPHTFTTNCENNRVSVAPGKTADVTVTVTVTDEGRKMLAQFPNGSYVEGFVTLTQVAADGSALTDPIDLGLPFLAFYGDWTKAPIMDSTDYWETLDGSASQAQAYMNTAFSSSSENTVDTYLGDNNYTTVPYLADRNAISPNNDDFMDSLTGIYTGLLRNTKSLKYTITGANGQVYYSKDCEYVGKSIYSYDYYRIVPAGVDAEYDGIEPWYGTDSHNAKLPNNTKATVTIEATLPYGDGVGTNQKHSWSFPITIDTEEPHADNLKVTESEGRYYLSLDVSDNQYVAAVVFYNIKNSEMLYGMQGFGEDKPGVTSHIKEYDITGFGETFGMIVHDYAGNSKVYTVRAPGNPDDHGTITPTNILWTENFNEKWLPDDWSVQSKGGSLNTWYRDEDYMAAVDHDEDNQQNEWLISRTTDISGVDTEVHMVFDFYTTYWYTVEYKHCNLQVMASGDGGATWQEIWNLQRDSGLFTAWTKTQAKVNVPESLQNSKDLRFAFVYTGKGGSDLSLDNVQLYAEERDNYVAVTASAGEGGAIDPAGQ
;
A
#
# COMPACT_ATOMS: atom_id res chain seq x y z
N ASN A 1 15.66 -7.36 33.28
CA ASN A 1 15.17 -6.26 34.12
C ASN A 1 16.37 -5.72 34.91
N ASP A 2 16.95 -4.64 34.45
CA ASP A 2 18.22 -4.06 34.97
C ASP A 2 18.02 -3.28 36.28
N GLY A 3 16.89 -3.52 36.99
CA GLY A 3 16.54 -2.81 38.23
C GLY A 3 16.06 -1.36 38.03
N VAL A 4 15.84 -0.94 36.76
CA VAL A 4 15.33 0.38 36.40
C VAL A 4 13.81 0.28 36.19
N PRO A 5 13.02 1.20 36.78
CA PRO A 5 11.57 1.18 36.59
C PRO A 5 11.23 1.49 35.13
N TYR A 6 10.05 1.05 34.69
CA TYR A 6 9.49 1.48 33.41
C TYR A 6 9.18 3.00 33.44
N SER A 7 9.09 3.58 32.25
CA SER A 7 8.66 4.97 32.07
C SER A 7 7.33 5.28 32.75
N PRO A 8 7.16 6.47 33.36
CA PRO A 8 5.85 6.92 33.85
C PRO A 8 4.74 6.85 32.81
N ARG A 9 5.06 7.01 31.52
CA ARG A 9 4.12 6.86 30.41
C ARG A 9 3.55 5.45 30.30
N LYS A 10 4.28 4.43 30.78
CA LYS A 10 3.86 3.01 30.72
C LYS A 10 3.28 2.49 32.04
N GLN A 11 3.82 2.90 33.17
CA GLN A 11 3.42 2.36 34.47
C GLN A 11 2.72 3.37 35.38
N GLY A 12 2.58 4.66 34.94
CA GLY A 12 2.04 5.71 35.81
C GLY A 12 2.93 5.92 37.05
N ALA A 13 2.34 6.06 38.23
CA ALA A 13 3.03 6.22 39.50
C ALA A 13 3.51 4.89 40.12
N GLY A 14 3.20 3.75 39.50
CA GLY A 14 3.51 2.41 40.00
C GLY A 14 2.32 1.68 40.66
N LEU A 15 2.60 0.54 41.23
CA LEU A 15 1.58 -0.26 41.94
C LEU A 15 1.25 0.35 43.31
N MET A 16 -0.02 0.39 43.63
CA MET A 16 -0.50 0.85 44.95
C MET A 16 -0.28 -0.24 46.00
N SER A 17 0.41 0.12 47.10
CA SER A 17 0.43 -0.67 48.32
C SER A 17 -0.73 -0.22 49.21
N ILE A 18 -1.72 -1.08 49.41
CA ILE A 18 -2.88 -0.79 50.27
C ILE A 18 -2.41 -0.60 51.73
N ASN A 19 -1.46 -1.45 52.19
CA ASN A 19 -0.91 -1.34 53.53
C ASN A 19 -0.26 0.01 53.77
N ASP A 20 0.59 0.45 52.86
CA ASP A 20 1.29 1.73 53.00
C ASP A 20 0.34 2.93 52.84
N ALA A 21 -0.62 2.84 51.94
CA ALA A 21 -1.65 3.88 51.74
C ALA A 21 -2.52 4.11 53.01
N VAL A 22 -2.80 3.05 53.78
CA VAL A 22 -3.56 3.15 55.04
C VAL A 22 -2.72 3.62 56.20
N ASN A 23 -1.44 3.23 56.24
CA ASN A 23 -0.53 3.49 57.36
C ASN A 23 0.30 4.77 57.21
N THR A 24 0.42 5.31 55.98
CA THR A 24 1.19 6.53 55.76
C THR A 24 0.70 7.70 56.61
N ARG A 25 1.66 8.49 57.09
CA ARG A 25 1.40 9.78 57.75
C ARG A 25 1.91 10.94 56.90
N GLY A 26 2.58 10.62 55.79
CA GLY A 26 3.07 11.59 54.83
C GLY A 26 2.34 11.45 53.49
N TYR A 27 2.13 12.57 52.80
CA TYR A 27 1.66 12.57 51.42
C TYR A 27 2.27 13.77 50.64
N LEU A 28 2.20 13.69 49.32
CA LEU A 28 2.71 14.73 48.42
C LEU A 28 1.58 15.52 47.78
N SER A 29 1.79 16.81 47.53
CA SER A 29 0.94 17.63 46.68
C SER A 29 1.75 18.44 45.70
N VAL A 30 1.18 18.74 44.55
CA VAL A 30 1.71 19.66 43.53
C VAL A 30 0.67 20.74 43.32
N GLU A 31 1.11 22.00 43.33
CA GLU A 31 0.21 23.15 43.16
C GLU A 31 -0.56 23.06 41.83
N GLY A 32 -1.87 23.25 41.90
CA GLY A 32 -2.75 23.19 40.73
C GLY A 32 -3.08 21.80 40.21
N MET A 33 -2.60 20.72 40.87
CA MET A 33 -2.86 19.34 40.47
C MET A 33 -3.76 18.63 41.50
N GLU A 34 -4.81 17.98 41.00
CA GLU A 34 -5.69 17.14 41.85
C GLU A 34 -4.95 15.87 42.35
N ARG A 35 -4.03 15.35 41.52
CA ARG A 35 -3.19 14.18 41.87
C ARG A 35 -1.72 14.61 41.81
N PRO A 36 -0.87 14.12 42.71
CA PRO A 36 0.55 14.48 42.72
C PRO A 36 1.27 13.85 41.52
N LYS A 37 1.50 14.70 40.49
CA LYS A 37 2.30 14.42 39.30
C LYS A 37 2.92 15.73 38.80
N LEU A 38 4.05 15.66 38.13
CA LEU A 38 4.76 16.82 37.59
C LEU A 38 4.72 16.79 36.06
N GLU A 39 3.86 17.60 35.47
CA GLU A 39 3.77 17.82 34.03
C GLU A 39 4.58 19.08 33.67
N LEU A 40 5.84 18.89 33.27
CA LEU A 40 6.79 19.98 33.03
C LEU A 40 6.72 20.54 31.60
N LYS A 41 5.86 19.94 30.79
CA LYS A 41 5.61 20.32 29.38
C LYS A 41 6.84 20.13 28.49
N ASP A 42 6.81 20.74 27.30
CA ASP A 42 7.91 20.72 26.35
C ASP A 42 8.86 21.93 26.51
N ASP A 43 10.04 21.77 25.95
CA ASP A 43 11.11 22.76 25.92
C ASP A 43 11.53 23.05 24.48
N PRO A 44 10.72 23.84 23.72
CA PRO A 44 10.98 24.11 22.30
C PRO A 44 12.34 24.79 22.05
N ALA A 45 12.84 25.53 23.02
CA ALA A 45 14.15 26.19 22.96
C ALA A 45 15.31 25.25 23.34
N MET A 46 15.03 24.01 23.73
CA MET A 46 16.01 23.00 24.16
C MET A 46 16.99 23.53 25.24
N LYS A 47 16.46 24.29 26.20
CA LYS A 47 17.24 24.80 27.33
C LYS A 47 17.77 23.65 28.20
N GLY A 48 16.96 22.59 28.32
CA GLY A 48 17.34 21.39 29.07
C GLY A 48 17.43 21.59 30.57
N VAL A 49 16.59 22.46 31.13
CA VAL A 49 16.50 22.70 32.57
C VAL A 49 15.06 22.58 33.02
N TYR A 50 14.80 21.63 33.91
CA TYR A 50 13.47 21.30 34.38
C TYR A 50 13.43 21.43 35.90
N THR A 51 12.61 22.35 36.39
CA THR A 51 12.46 22.60 37.84
C THR A 51 11.14 22.00 38.32
N MET A 52 11.20 21.17 39.33
CA MET A 52 10.10 20.45 39.93
C MET A 52 9.87 20.96 41.34
N ASN A 53 8.70 21.55 41.61
CA ASN A 53 8.31 22.03 42.91
C ASN A 53 7.13 21.19 43.42
N PHE A 54 7.22 20.71 44.65
CA PHE A 54 6.16 19.97 45.32
C PHE A 54 6.25 20.13 46.83
N THR A 55 5.16 19.78 47.51
CA THR A 55 5.05 19.94 48.97
C THR A 55 4.85 18.58 49.63
N VAL A 56 5.64 18.32 50.66
CA VAL A 56 5.51 17.15 51.54
C VAL A 56 4.66 17.53 52.75
N HIS A 57 3.62 16.79 53.04
CA HIS A 57 2.73 16.97 54.16
C HIS A 57 2.93 15.90 55.22
N ASN A 58 2.80 16.27 56.50
CA ASN A 58 2.79 15.34 57.63
C ASN A 58 1.49 15.48 58.41
N THR A 59 0.70 14.39 58.40
CA THR A 59 -0.57 14.30 59.18
C THR A 59 -0.41 13.52 60.48
N GLY A 60 0.81 13.03 60.73
CA GLY A 60 1.11 12.27 61.95
C GLY A 60 1.47 13.13 63.17
N SER A 61 1.77 12.46 64.30
CA SER A 61 2.18 13.04 65.56
C SER A 61 3.70 13.22 65.72
N ASP A 62 4.49 12.59 64.83
CA ASP A 62 5.95 12.55 64.88
C ASP A 62 6.53 13.27 63.68
N THR A 63 7.75 13.77 63.79
CA THR A 63 8.47 14.36 62.67
C THR A 63 8.84 13.29 61.66
N LEU A 64 8.50 13.48 60.39
CA LEU A 64 8.87 12.62 59.27
C LEU A 64 10.17 13.12 58.64
N TYR A 65 11.05 12.23 58.26
CA TYR A 65 12.30 12.52 57.54
C TYR A 65 12.33 11.69 56.25
N TYR A 66 12.68 12.32 55.12
CA TYR A 66 12.80 11.67 53.83
C TYR A 66 14.09 12.08 53.13
N ASP A 67 14.79 11.08 52.56
CA ASP A 67 15.84 11.32 51.59
C ASP A 67 15.25 11.42 50.21
N VAL A 68 15.53 12.49 49.50
CA VAL A 68 14.97 12.80 48.18
C VAL A 68 15.92 12.38 47.08
N THR A 69 15.46 11.44 46.22
CA THR A 69 16.27 10.87 45.16
C THR A 69 15.52 10.98 43.82
N PRO A 70 15.92 11.86 42.90
CA PRO A 70 15.39 11.89 41.57
C PRO A 70 16.05 10.81 40.69
N LEU A 71 15.22 10.09 39.93
CA LEU A 71 15.62 9.15 38.89
C LEU A 71 15.15 9.69 37.54
N VAL A 72 16.09 9.93 36.63
CA VAL A 72 15.80 10.50 35.31
C VAL A 72 16.00 9.45 34.23
N LEU A 73 14.98 9.26 33.42
CA LEU A 73 14.95 8.35 32.28
C LEU A 73 14.77 9.15 30.98
N THR A 74 15.26 8.62 29.88
CA THR A 74 15.04 9.20 28.55
C THR A 74 14.96 8.11 27.49
N ASP A 75 14.50 8.48 26.30
CA ASP A 75 14.49 7.58 25.15
C ASP A 75 15.93 7.21 24.72
N THR A 76 16.09 6.06 24.12
CA THR A 76 17.33 5.59 23.51
C THR A 76 17.00 4.86 22.23
N THR A 77 18.00 4.58 21.42
CA THR A 77 17.85 3.80 20.20
C THR A 77 18.37 2.38 20.40
N GLU A 78 17.82 1.47 19.61
CA GLU A 78 18.29 0.10 19.46
C GLU A 78 18.40 -0.25 17.97
N ALA A 79 19.36 -1.10 17.64
CA ALA A 79 19.51 -1.59 16.28
C ALA A 79 18.41 -2.61 15.97
N TYR A 80 17.80 -2.44 14.81
CA TYR A 80 16.84 -3.39 14.23
C TYR A 80 17.36 -3.81 12.85
N VAL A 81 17.39 -5.11 12.61
CA VAL A 81 17.77 -5.68 11.32
C VAL A 81 16.50 -6.26 10.68
N ASN A 82 16.13 -5.76 9.50
CA ASN A 82 14.97 -6.28 8.76
C ASN A 82 15.27 -7.64 8.09
N GLY A 83 14.24 -8.26 7.51
CA GLY A 83 14.36 -9.53 6.79
C GLY A 83 15.35 -9.53 5.61
N SER A 84 15.67 -8.34 5.06
CA SER A 84 16.67 -8.16 4.01
C SER A 84 18.11 -7.97 4.53
N GLY A 85 18.32 -8.05 5.85
CA GLY A 85 19.63 -7.84 6.48
C GLY A 85 20.05 -6.37 6.58
N GLN A 86 19.16 -5.42 6.38
CA GLN A 86 19.39 -4.00 6.50
C GLN A 86 19.26 -3.56 7.95
N GLU A 87 20.25 -2.84 8.47
CA GLU A 87 20.24 -2.35 9.85
C GLU A 87 19.64 -0.95 9.93
N PHE A 88 18.66 -0.79 10.82
CA PHE A 88 18.02 0.48 11.14
C PHE A 88 18.22 0.81 12.62
N SER A 89 18.27 2.11 12.94
CA SER A 89 18.21 2.58 14.31
C SER A 89 16.77 2.96 14.65
N THR A 90 16.16 2.25 15.57
CA THR A 90 14.79 2.51 16.04
C THR A 90 14.78 3.04 17.46
N ILE A 91 13.70 3.74 17.84
CA ILE A 91 13.53 4.13 19.25
C ILE A 91 13.24 2.87 20.07
N SER A 92 14.01 2.68 21.13
CA SER A 92 13.79 1.55 22.05
C SER A 92 12.38 1.57 22.65
N GLY A 93 11.78 0.43 22.78
CA GLY A 93 10.44 0.27 23.36
C GLY A 93 10.31 0.71 24.82
N SER A 94 11.40 1.09 25.51
CA SER A 94 11.39 1.59 26.89
C SER A 94 12.47 2.63 27.11
N SER A 95 12.14 3.64 27.92
CA SER A 95 13.13 4.63 28.37
C SER A 95 14.21 3.99 29.25
N ARG A 96 15.40 4.54 29.19
CA ARG A 96 16.58 4.06 29.87
C ARG A 96 17.17 5.11 30.82
N LEU A 97 17.83 4.63 31.85
CA LEU A 97 18.74 5.43 32.65
C LEU A 97 20.08 5.49 31.91
N LEU A 98 20.44 6.65 31.39
CA LEU A 98 21.68 6.84 30.65
C LEU A 98 22.67 7.64 31.51
N PRO A 99 23.83 7.05 31.86
CA PRO A 99 24.84 7.74 32.65
C PRO A 99 25.28 9.04 31.98
N HIS A 100 25.58 10.05 32.78
CA HIS A 100 26.12 11.36 32.35
C HIS A 100 25.21 12.22 31.47
N THR A 101 24.00 11.75 31.10
CA THR A 101 23.05 12.50 30.28
C THR A 101 22.42 13.67 31.05
N PHE A 102 22.17 13.47 32.33
CA PHE A 102 21.52 14.43 33.21
C PHE A 102 22.30 14.63 34.50
N THR A 103 22.20 15.84 35.01
CA THR A 103 22.54 16.13 36.41
C THR A 103 21.28 16.51 37.16
N THR A 104 21.23 16.17 38.45
CA THR A 104 20.12 16.50 39.34
C THR A 104 20.67 17.33 40.50
N ASN A 105 19.93 18.36 40.87
CA ASN A 105 20.18 19.16 42.06
C ASN A 105 18.92 19.21 42.92
N CYS A 106 19.02 18.81 44.16
CA CYS A 106 17.96 18.98 45.15
C CYS A 106 18.52 19.91 46.23
N GLU A 107 17.86 21.04 46.46
CA GLU A 107 18.37 22.03 47.45
C GLU A 107 18.49 21.46 48.84
N ASN A 108 17.60 20.49 49.19
CA ASN A 108 17.63 19.76 50.43
C ASN A 108 17.52 18.27 50.12
N ASN A 109 18.63 17.56 50.04
CA ASN A 109 18.67 16.11 49.85
C ASN A 109 17.93 15.33 50.94
N ARG A 110 17.68 15.98 52.07
CA ARG A 110 16.89 15.45 53.18
C ARG A 110 15.86 16.46 53.62
N VAL A 111 14.59 16.02 53.67
CA VAL A 111 13.46 16.85 54.10
C VAL A 111 12.99 16.37 55.48
N SER A 112 12.78 17.31 56.40
CA SER A 112 12.15 17.04 57.69
C SER A 112 10.81 17.77 57.77
N VAL A 113 9.75 17.09 58.16
CA VAL A 113 8.41 17.67 58.22
C VAL A 113 7.84 17.42 59.63
N ALA A 114 7.73 18.50 60.41
CA ALA A 114 7.18 18.43 61.76
C ALA A 114 5.70 18.01 61.78
N PRO A 115 5.18 17.51 62.90
CA PRO A 115 3.76 17.13 63.05
C PRO A 115 2.78 18.18 62.58
N GLY A 116 1.86 17.84 61.70
CA GLY A 116 0.83 18.74 61.15
C GLY A 116 1.40 19.90 60.31
N LYS A 117 2.66 19.83 59.85
CA LYS A 117 3.30 20.83 59.01
C LYS A 117 3.57 20.33 57.59
N THR A 118 4.06 21.23 56.77
CA THR A 118 4.45 20.97 55.41
C THR A 118 5.91 21.41 55.17
N ALA A 119 6.55 20.88 54.14
CA ALA A 119 7.85 21.30 53.67
C ALA A 119 7.85 21.34 52.13
N ASP A 120 8.31 22.43 51.56
CA ASP A 120 8.46 22.56 50.12
C ASP A 120 9.79 21.97 49.68
N VAL A 121 9.76 21.29 48.53
CA VAL A 121 10.93 20.65 47.92
C VAL A 121 11.07 21.15 46.49
N THR A 122 12.29 21.52 46.14
CA THR A 122 12.68 21.89 44.77
C THR A 122 13.74 20.92 44.26
N VAL A 123 13.46 20.27 43.14
CA VAL A 123 14.42 19.45 42.41
C VAL A 123 14.61 20.02 41.01
N THR A 124 15.86 20.21 40.58
CA THR A 124 16.20 20.64 39.22
C THR A 124 16.93 19.53 38.47
N VAL A 125 16.44 19.18 37.28
CA VAL A 125 17.11 18.31 36.32
C VAL A 125 17.72 19.16 35.20
N THR A 126 18.98 18.91 34.88
CA THR A 126 19.68 19.62 33.80
C THR A 126 20.30 18.63 32.84
N VAL A 127 20.02 18.83 31.54
CA VAL A 127 20.65 18.08 30.46
C VAL A 127 22.11 18.55 30.34
N THR A 128 23.04 17.62 30.42
CA THR A 128 24.49 17.91 30.29
C THR A 128 24.89 18.14 28.82
N ASP A 129 26.12 18.59 28.57
CA ASP A 129 26.64 18.69 27.20
C ASP A 129 26.74 17.33 26.50
N GLU A 130 27.03 16.25 27.24
CA GLU A 130 27.00 14.88 26.75
C GLU A 130 25.57 14.46 26.44
N GLY A 131 24.65 14.78 27.32
CA GLY A 131 23.22 14.57 27.11
C GLY A 131 22.69 15.27 25.88
N ARG A 132 23.07 16.52 25.62
CA ARG A 132 22.66 17.25 24.40
C ARG A 132 23.14 16.56 23.14
N LYS A 133 24.38 16.05 23.13
CA LYS A 133 24.89 15.28 21.96
C LYS A 133 24.11 13.99 21.74
N MET A 134 23.79 13.29 22.80
CA MET A 134 23.02 12.05 22.72
C MET A 134 21.57 12.32 22.27
N LEU A 135 20.91 13.33 22.84
CA LEU A 135 19.52 13.67 22.49
C LEU A 135 19.39 14.28 21.07
N ALA A 136 20.47 14.79 20.48
CA ALA A 136 20.48 15.31 19.11
C ALA A 136 20.17 14.25 18.04
N GLN A 137 20.26 12.95 18.38
CA GLN A 137 19.81 11.87 17.48
C GLN A 137 18.27 11.83 17.30
N PHE A 138 17.52 12.53 18.16
CA PHE A 138 16.06 12.60 18.08
C PHE A 138 15.62 13.94 17.47
N PRO A 139 15.45 14.05 16.14
CA PRO A 139 15.18 15.32 15.47
C PRO A 139 13.86 15.96 15.86
N ASN A 140 12.90 15.17 16.33
CA ASN A 140 11.60 15.63 16.82
C ASN A 140 11.55 15.85 18.34
N GLY A 141 12.68 15.67 19.04
CA GLY A 141 12.75 15.74 20.49
C GLY A 141 12.68 14.39 21.19
N SER A 142 12.90 14.39 22.51
CA SER A 142 12.92 13.18 23.34
C SER A 142 12.31 13.44 24.71
N TYR A 143 11.76 12.41 25.33
CA TYR A 143 11.22 12.52 26.68
C TYR A 143 12.33 12.62 27.72
N VAL A 144 12.09 13.50 28.71
CA VAL A 144 12.82 13.58 29.98
C VAL A 144 11.82 13.29 31.08
N GLU A 145 11.91 12.13 31.65
CA GLU A 145 10.85 11.58 32.52
C GLU A 145 11.43 10.78 33.68
N GLY A 146 10.59 10.38 34.62
CA GLY A 146 11.05 9.55 35.71
C GLY A 146 10.28 9.75 37.00
N PHE A 147 11.00 9.61 38.11
CA PHE A 147 10.39 9.64 39.44
C PHE A 147 11.26 10.44 40.40
N VAL A 148 10.62 11.16 41.31
CA VAL A 148 11.27 11.65 42.52
C VAL A 148 10.81 10.74 43.66
N THR A 149 11.71 9.94 44.18
CA THR A 149 11.46 9.05 45.31
C THR A 149 11.86 9.74 46.60
N LEU A 150 10.98 9.67 47.60
CA LEU A 150 11.23 10.13 48.95
C LEU A 150 11.31 8.88 49.87
N THR A 151 12.51 8.45 50.17
CA THR A 151 12.75 7.29 51.04
C THR A 151 12.67 7.73 52.48
N GLN A 152 11.75 7.12 53.25
CA GLN A 152 11.58 7.43 54.68
C GLN A 152 12.79 6.91 55.49
N VAL A 153 13.35 7.78 56.31
CA VAL A 153 14.52 7.49 57.12
C VAL A 153 14.32 7.94 58.58
N ALA A 154 15.17 7.48 59.46
CA ALA A 154 15.26 7.98 60.86
C ALA A 154 15.88 9.42 60.91
N ALA A 155 15.77 10.08 62.03
CA ALA A 155 16.30 11.45 62.21
C ALA A 155 17.81 11.57 61.96
N ASP A 156 18.56 10.51 62.21
CA ASP A 156 20.01 10.44 61.91
C ASP A 156 20.33 9.97 60.49
N GLY A 157 19.30 9.62 59.69
CA GLY A 157 19.45 9.14 58.32
C GLY A 157 19.63 7.64 58.19
N SER A 158 19.55 6.89 59.29
CA SER A 158 19.59 5.44 59.21
C SER A 158 18.27 4.88 58.60
N ALA A 159 18.41 3.72 57.95
CA ALA A 159 17.26 3.03 57.37
C ALA A 159 16.28 2.59 58.47
N LEU A 160 14.99 2.75 58.22
CA LEU A 160 13.91 2.22 59.04
C LEU A 160 13.65 0.75 58.71
N THR A 161 13.12 0.01 59.72
CA THR A 161 12.76 -1.42 59.51
C THR A 161 11.58 -1.57 58.58
N ASP A 162 10.65 -0.62 58.60
CA ASP A 162 9.41 -0.64 57.80
C ASP A 162 9.11 0.80 57.30
N PRO A 163 9.89 1.29 56.33
CA PRO A 163 9.72 2.62 55.80
C PRO A 163 8.48 2.69 54.91
N ILE A 164 7.78 3.83 54.93
CA ILE A 164 6.73 4.15 53.94
C ILE A 164 7.27 5.22 53.02
N ASP A 165 7.71 4.81 51.86
CA ASP A 165 8.28 5.68 50.84
C ASP A 165 7.16 6.39 50.04
N LEU A 166 7.48 7.57 49.52
CA LEU A 166 6.59 8.34 48.65
C LEU A 166 7.22 8.48 47.28
N GLY A 167 6.39 8.46 46.24
CA GLY A 167 6.84 8.57 44.86
C GLY A 167 6.07 9.64 44.10
N LEU A 168 6.76 10.41 43.28
CA LEU A 168 6.20 11.45 42.44
C LEU A 168 6.70 11.29 40.99
N PRO A 169 5.82 10.87 40.03
CA PRO A 169 6.21 10.79 38.63
C PRO A 169 6.33 12.17 38.02
N PHE A 170 7.27 12.34 37.11
CA PHE A 170 7.42 13.56 36.30
C PHE A 170 7.58 13.22 34.82
N LEU A 171 7.15 14.16 33.97
CA LEU A 171 7.23 14.10 32.53
C LEU A 171 7.58 15.48 31.95
N ALA A 172 8.64 15.53 31.16
CA ALA A 172 9.01 16.66 30.32
C ALA A 172 9.35 16.17 28.91
N PHE A 173 9.45 17.10 27.97
CA PHE A 173 9.88 16.81 26.63
C PHE A 173 10.98 17.82 26.20
N TYR A 174 12.16 17.30 25.84
CA TYR A 174 13.27 18.08 25.33
C TYR A 174 13.10 18.27 23.84
N GLY A 175 12.50 19.38 23.44
CA GLY A 175 12.12 19.71 22.07
C GLY A 175 10.75 20.38 22.00
N ASP A 176 10.31 20.66 20.78
CA ASP A 176 8.96 21.16 20.50
C ASP A 176 8.02 19.98 20.24
N TRP A 177 7.07 19.75 21.16
CA TRP A 177 6.09 18.66 21.05
C TRP A 177 5.24 18.75 19.78
N THR A 178 5.06 19.94 19.24
CA THR A 178 4.25 20.18 18.04
C THR A 178 5.06 20.10 16.75
N LYS A 179 6.39 19.90 16.81
CA LYS A 179 7.25 19.86 15.62
C LYS A 179 6.97 18.66 14.72
N ALA A 180 6.76 17.50 15.31
CA ALA A 180 6.44 16.29 14.54
C ALA A 180 5.05 16.42 13.90
N PRO A 181 4.88 16.03 12.61
CA PRO A 181 3.61 16.10 11.93
C PRO A 181 2.56 15.22 12.64
N ILE A 182 1.30 15.63 12.55
CA ILE A 182 0.17 14.87 13.10
C ILE A 182 -0.26 13.80 12.10
N MET A 183 -0.27 14.16 10.82
CA MET A 183 -0.67 13.31 9.71
C MET A 183 0.56 12.91 8.89
N ASP A 184 0.54 11.72 8.34
CA ASP A 184 1.47 11.32 7.31
C ASP A 184 1.17 12.15 6.03
N SER A 185 2.20 12.67 5.40
CA SER A 185 2.09 13.42 4.16
C SER A 185 2.24 12.53 2.92
N THR A 186 2.63 11.28 3.13
CA THR A 186 2.85 10.32 2.07
C THR A 186 1.52 9.73 1.64
N ASP A 187 1.15 9.84 0.38
CA ASP A 187 0.03 9.14 -0.17
C ASP A 187 0.41 7.70 -0.57
N TYR A 188 -0.60 6.91 -0.88
CA TYR A 188 -0.44 5.51 -1.25
C TYR A 188 0.42 5.33 -2.51
N TRP A 189 0.29 6.24 -3.47
CA TRP A 189 0.94 6.15 -4.77
C TRP A 189 2.41 6.56 -4.73
N GLU A 190 2.75 7.55 -3.92
CA GLU A 190 4.16 7.87 -3.63
C GLU A 190 4.90 6.67 -3.03
N THR A 191 4.16 5.81 -2.35
CA THR A 191 4.68 4.56 -1.80
C THR A 191 4.93 3.52 -2.88
N LEU A 192 3.98 3.33 -3.78
CA LEU A 192 4.08 2.32 -4.84
C LEU A 192 5.15 2.67 -5.87
N ASP A 193 5.31 3.95 -6.23
CA ASP A 193 6.31 4.40 -7.19
C ASP A 193 7.72 4.54 -6.59
N GLY A 194 7.86 4.33 -5.28
CA GLY A 194 9.13 4.42 -4.57
C GLY A 194 9.63 5.85 -4.35
N SER A 195 8.83 6.87 -4.61
CA SER A 195 9.19 8.27 -4.34
C SER A 195 9.17 8.60 -2.85
N ALA A 196 8.37 7.89 -2.07
CA ALA A 196 8.36 7.97 -0.62
C ALA A 196 9.42 7.07 0.00
N SER A 197 10.32 7.66 0.74
CA SER A 197 11.46 6.95 1.34
C SER A 197 11.09 6.02 2.51
N GLN A 198 9.89 6.14 3.08
CA GLN A 198 9.42 5.33 4.21
C GLN A 198 7.91 5.27 4.25
N ALA A 199 7.36 4.56 3.32
CA ALA A 199 5.94 4.48 3.19
C ALA A 199 5.32 3.60 4.27
N GLN A 200 4.52 4.21 5.07
CA GLN A 200 3.42 3.52 5.71
C GLN A 200 2.31 3.46 4.67
N ALA A 201 2.33 2.47 3.80
CA ALA A 201 1.35 2.31 2.75
C ALA A 201 -0.08 2.52 3.25
N TYR A 202 -0.95 3.05 2.42
CA TYR A 202 -2.40 3.22 2.68
C TYR A 202 -2.84 4.50 3.38
N MET A 203 -2.04 5.53 3.36
CA MET A 203 -2.36 6.78 4.02
C MET A 203 -2.91 7.80 3.03
N ASN A 204 -3.96 8.51 3.42
CA ASN A 204 -4.52 9.65 2.72
C ASN A 204 -5.15 9.33 1.35
N THR A 205 -5.93 8.26 1.27
CA THR A 205 -6.75 7.94 0.10
C THR A 205 -8.24 8.07 0.39
N ALA A 206 -8.99 8.51 -0.61
CA ALA A 206 -10.44 8.56 -0.58
C ALA A 206 -11.04 7.41 -1.39
N PHE A 207 -12.17 6.87 -0.96
CA PHE A 207 -12.79 5.74 -1.64
C PHE A 207 -14.31 5.83 -1.64
N SER A 208 -14.91 5.12 -2.60
CA SER A 208 -16.33 4.82 -2.65
C SER A 208 -16.54 3.31 -2.47
N SER A 209 -17.55 2.92 -1.71
CA SER A 209 -17.94 1.51 -1.54
C SER A 209 -19.34 1.31 -2.11
N SER A 210 -19.55 0.18 -2.79
CA SER A 210 -20.88 -0.23 -3.23
C SER A 210 -21.58 -1.08 -2.17
N SER A 211 -22.91 -1.11 -2.18
CA SER A 211 -23.69 -1.94 -1.25
C SER A 211 -23.63 -3.43 -1.60
N GLU A 212 -23.39 -3.76 -2.87
CA GLU A 212 -23.35 -5.15 -3.37
C GLU A 212 -21.94 -5.76 -3.30
N ASN A 213 -20.91 -4.95 -3.47
CA ASN A 213 -19.51 -5.38 -3.40
C ASN A 213 -18.81 -4.71 -2.22
N THR A 214 -18.26 -5.50 -1.33
CA THR A 214 -17.46 -5.03 -0.18
C THR A 214 -16.09 -4.50 -0.57
N VAL A 215 -15.86 -4.21 -1.86
CA VAL A 215 -14.58 -3.73 -2.38
C VAL A 215 -14.63 -2.22 -2.51
N ASP A 216 -13.68 -1.56 -1.88
CA ASP A 216 -13.49 -0.11 -1.99
C ASP A 216 -12.91 0.26 -3.36
N THR A 217 -13.54 1.22 -4.04
CA THR A 217 -13.00 1.83 -5.26
C THR A 217 -12.31 3.14 -4.90
N TYR A 218 -11.02 3.24 -5.11
CA TYR A 218 -10.26 4.45 -4.81
C TYR A 218 -10.59 5.56 -5.81
N LEU A 219 -10.86 6.76 -5.29
CA LEU A 219 -11.15 7.91 -6.14
C LEU A 219 -9.87 8.39 -6.82
N GLY A 220 -9.99 8.77 -8.08
CA GLY A 220 -8.86 9.24 -8.90
C GLY A 220 -7.92 8.15 -9.40
N ASP A 221 -8.22 6.89 -9.07
CA ASP A 221 -7.46 5.72 -9.53
C ASP A 221 -7.79 5.37 -10.98
N ASN A 222 -6.79 4.91 -11.73
CA ASN A 222 -6.95 4.42 -13.09
C ASN A 222 -5.89 3.38 -13.44
N ASN A 223 -6.23 2.13 -13.25
CA ASN A 223 -5.36 0.98 -13.54
C ASN A 223 -5.04 0.76 -15.03
N TYR A 224 -5.57 1.60 -15.90
CA TYR A 224 -5.37 1.51 -17.35
C TYR A 224 -4.31 2.49 -17.88
N THR A 225 -3.62 3.21 -16.99
CA THR A 225 -2.58 4.19 -17.33
C THR A 225 -1.27 3.90 -16.61
N THR A 226 -0.19 4.50 -17.09
CA THR A 226 1.12 4.45 -16.44
C THR A 226 1.20 5.34 -15.19
N VAL A 227 0.26 6.27 -15.03
CA VAL A 227 0.10 7.11 -13.83
C VAL A 227 -1.24 6.71 -13.19
N PRO A 228 -1.24 5.72 -12.31
CA PRO A 228 -2.46 5.08 -11.84
C PRO A 228 -3.34 6.01 -11.02
N TYR A 229 -2.79 7.01 -10.33
CA TYR A 229 -3.54 7.93 -9.50
C TYR A 229 -3.28 9.40 -9.86
N LEU A 230 -4.36 10.16 -9.99
CA LEU A 230 -4.33 11.59 -10.24
C LEU A 230 -5.28 12.31 -9.27
N ALA A 231 -4.73 13.10 -8.37
CA ALA A 231 -5.50 13.76 -7.30
C ALA A 231 -6.62 14.69 -7.81
N ASP A 232 -6.47 15.27 -9.00
CA ASP A 232 -7.48 16.14 -9.62
C ASP A 232 -8.58 15.38 -10.38
N ARG A 233 -8.51 14.03 -10.38
CA ARG A 233 -9.51 13.13 -10.98
C ARG A 233 -10.49 12.56 -9.96
N ASN A 234 -10.35 12.87 -8.66
CA ASN A 234 -11.30 12.42 -7.66
C ASN A 234 -12.71 12.87 -8.04
N ALA A 235 -13.59 11.92 -8.24
CA ALA A 235 -14.98 12.17 -8.65
C ALA A 235 -15.94 11.14 -8.04
N ILE A 236 -17.22 11.52 -7.93
CA ILE A 236 -18.32 10.63 -7.58
C ILE A 236 -19.50 10.87 -8.51
N SER A 237 -20.30 9.84 -8.75
CA SER A 237 -21.50 9.89 -9.56
C SER A 237 -22.76 9.51 -8.77
N PRO A 238 -23.39 10.43 -8.01
CA PRO A 238 -24.57 10.11 -7.20
C PRO A 238 -25.84 9.94 -8.06
N ASN A 239 -25.80 8.97 -8.98
CA ASN A 239 -26.88 8.62 -9.91
C ASN A 239 -27.80 7.50 -9.39
N ASN A 240 -27.44 6.83 -8.29
CA ASN A 240 -28.10 5.71 -7.61
C ASN A 240 -28.03 4.39 -8.42
N ASP A 241 -26.93 4.12 -9.07
CA ASP A 241 -26.63 2.82 -9.69
C ASP A 241 -25.80 1.89 -8.80
N ASP A 242 -25.50 2.33 -7.57
CA ASP A 242 -24.69 1.63 -6.55
C ASP A 242 -23.19 1.58 -6.87
N PHE A 243 -22.71 2.34 -7.85
CA PHE A 243 -21.30 2.40 -8.18
C PHE A 243 -20.78 3.85 -8.12
N MET A 244 -19.80 4.10 -7.25
CA MET A 244 -19.22 5.43 -7.00
C MET A 244 -20.24 6.54 -6.67
N ASP A 245 -21.39 6.19 -6.11
CA ASP A 245 -22.46 7.12 -5.72
C ASP A 245 -22.05 8.09 -4.62
N SER A 246 -21.01 7.78 -3.85
CA SER A 246 -20.62 8.56 -2.68
C SER A 246 -19.12 8.60 -2.44
N LEU A 247 -18.64 9.63 -1.77
CA LEU A 247 -17.41 9.56 -0.99
C LEU A 247 -17.75 8.80 0.30
N THR A 248 -17.46 7.50 0.33
CA THR A 248 -17.83 6.63 1.46
C THR A 248 -16.88 6.77 2.63
N GLY A 249 -15.58 6.92 2.36
CA GLY A 249 -14.59 7.03 3.40
C GLY A 249 -13.27 7.64 2.94
N ILE A 250 -12.42 7.93 3.92
CA ILE A 250 -11.09 8.49 3.71
C ILE A 250 -10.13 7.77 4.66
N TYR A 251 -9.14 7.09 4.10
CA TYR A 251 -8.03 6.58 4.88
C TYR A 251 -7.11 7.73 5.26
N THR A 252 -6.95 7.98 6.55
CA THR A 252 -6.12 9.06 7.08
C THR A 252 -5.01 8.48 7.94
N GLY A 253 -3.76 8.74 7.57
CA GLY A 253 -2.60 8.34 8.33
C GLY A 253 -2.34 9.27 9.51
N LEU A 254 -2.63 8.84 10.71
CA LEU A 254 -2.33 9.59 11.93
C LEU A 254 -1.05 9.07 12.58
N LEU A 255 -0.01 9.89 12.60
CA LEU A 255 1.24 9.59 13.30
C LEU A 255 1.14 9.85 14.80
N ARG A 256 0.12 10.61 15.23
CA ARG A 256 -0.10 11.04 16.60
C ARG A 256 -1.58 11.02 16.96
N ASN A 257 -1.89 10.83 18.24
CA ASN A 257 -3.24 10.99 18.75
C ASN A 257 -3.71 12.41 18.54
N THR A 258 -4.98 12.58 18.16
CA THR A 258 -5.61 13.88 17.94
C THR A 258 -6.65 14.18 19.02
N LYS A 259 -6.85 15.46 19.31
CA LYS A 259 -8.00 15.93 20.07
C LYS A 259 -9.25 16.01 19.20
N SER A 260 -9.04 16.40 17.93
CA SER A 260 -10.08 16.59 16.93
C SER A 260 -9.51 16.19 15.58
N LEU A 261 -10.27 15.40 14.83
CA LEU A 261 -10.07 15.09 13.44
C LEU A 261 -11.32 15.52 12.68
N LYS A 262 -11.22 16.67 12.02
CA LYS A 262 -12.36 17.30 11.38
C LYS A 262 -12.35 17.11 9.88
N TYR A 263 -13.44 16.60 9.36
CA TYR A 263 -13.70 16.48 7.92
C TYR A 263 -14.62 17.64 7.49
N THR A 264 -14.28 18.28 6.36
CA THR A 264 -15.08 19.38 5.81
C THR A 264 -15.07 19.27 4.28
N ILE A 265 -16.26 19.35 3.67
CA ILE A 265 -16.38 19.45 2.21
C ILE A 265 -16.92 20.85 1.89
N THR A 266 -16.17 21.60 1.09
CA THR A 266 -16.43 23.02 0.84
C THR A 266 -16.48 23.28 -0.66
N GLY A 267 -17.52 23.95 -1.11
CA GLY A 267 -17.63 24.42 -2.48
C GLY A 267 -16.69 25.59 -2.81
N ALA A 268 -16.48 25.85 -4.08
CA ALA A 268 -15.60 26.92 -4.58
C ALA A 268 -15.95 28.33 -4.05
N ASN A 269 -17.20 28.55 -3.64
CA ASN A 269 -17.67 29.79 -3.04
C ASN A 269 -17.46 29.87 -1.51
N GLY A 270 -16.83 28.85 -0.91
CA GLY A 270 -16.64 28.75 0.54
C GLY A 270 -17.86 28.21 1.31
N GLN A 271 -18.91 27.80 0.64
CA GLN A 271 -20.06 27.17 1.27
C GLN A 271 -19.66 25.78 1.77
N VAL A 272 -19.94 25.49 3.04
CA VAL A 272 -19.75 24.16 3.63
C VAL A 272 -20.91 23.27 3.26
N TYR A 273 -20.63 22.18 2.58
CA TYR A 273 -21.61 21.15 2.21
C TYR A 273 -21.71 20.07 3.28
N TYR A 274 -20.58 19.66 3.83
CA TYR A 274 -20.48 18.63 4.85
C TYR A 274 -19.47 19.02 5.93
N SER A 275 -19.72 18.65 7.18
CA SER A 275 -18.74 18.80 8.27
C SER A 275 -19.00 17.76 9.35
N LYS A 276 -17.95 17.03 9.73
CA LYS A 276 -17.95 16.11 10.88
C LYS A 276 -16.68 16.34 11.69
N ASP A 277 -16.80 16.34 13.01
CA ASP A 277 -15.66 16.40 13.94
C ASP A 277 -15.65 15.14 14.80
N CYS A 278 -14.55 14.38 14.71
CA CYS A 278 -14.31 13.18 15.50
C CYS A 278 -13.35 13.55 16.63
N GLU A 279 -13.78 13.36 17.88
CA GLU A 279 -12.98 13.71 19.04
C GLU A 279 -12.10 12.54 19.51
N TYR A 280 -10.86 12.85 19.91
CA TYR A 280 -9.91 11.93 20.53
C TYR A 280 -9.58 10.70 19.68
N VAL A 281 -9.33 10.90 18.39
CA VAL A 281 -8.93 9.84 17.48
C VAL A 281 -7.48 9.42 17.76
N GLY A 282 -7.26 8.11 17.94
CA GLY A 282 -5.95 7.54 18.17
C GLY A 282 -5.05 7.57 16.93
N LYS A 283 -3.73 7.53 17.14
CA LYS A 283 -2.77 7.36 16.04
C LYS A 283 -3.00 6.04 15.32
N SER A 284 -2.64 6.00 14.04
CA SER A 284 -2.78 4.80 13.21
C SER A 284 -1.89 3.66 13.67
N ILE A 285 -2.40 2.44 13.53
CA ILE A 285 -1.70 1.19 13.79
C ILE A 285 -1.92 0.23 12.62
N TYR A 286 -0.98 -0.68 12.40
CA TYR A 286 -1.23 -1.78 11.47
C TYR A 286 -2.20 -2.79 12.09
N SER A 287 -3.28 -3.07 11.39
CA SER A 287 -4.26 -4.09 11.77
C SER A 287 -4.02 -5.37 10.97
N TYR A 288 -3.78 -6.48 11.67
CA TYR A 288 -3.69 -7.80 11.03
C TYR A 288 -5.04 -8.33 10.55
N ASP A 289 -6.14 -7.84 11.13
CA ASP A 289 -7.49 -8.26 10.71
C ASP A 289 -7.88 -7.66 9.35
N TYR A 290 -7.36 -6.47 9.06
CA TYR A 290 -7.64 -5.74 7.81
C TYR A 290 -6.45 -5.68 6.87
N TYR A 291 -5.27 -6.20 7.26
CA TYR A 291 -4.00 -6.11 6.52
C TYR A 291 -3.65 -4.69 6.07
N ARG A 292 -4.02 -3.69 6.86
CA ARG A 292 -3.79 -2.27 6.57
C ARG A 292 -3.57 -1.47 7.84
N ILE A 293 -3.13 -0.22 7.67
CA ILE A 293 -3.01 0.72 8.77
C ILE A 293 -4.38 1.38 9.00
N VAL A 294 -4.82 1.35 10.24
CA VAL A 294 -6.09 1.93 10.68
C VAL A 294 -5.85 2.84 11.89
N PRO A 295 -6.69 3.86 12.12
CA PRO A 295 -6.63 4.64 13.36
C PRO A 295 -6.83 3.75 14.59
N ALA A 296 -5.99 3.89 15.61
CA ALA A 296 -6.10 3.11 16.82
C ALA A 296 -7.34 3.51 17.64
N GLY A 297 -8.12 2.52 18.06
CA GLY A 297 -9.31 2.74 18.87
C GLY A 297 -10.53 3.23 18.09
N VAL A 298 -10.43 3.24 16.76
CA VAL A 298 -11.51 3.58 15.84
C VAL A 298 -11.92 2.28 15.17
N ASP A 299 -13.19 1.94 15.23
CA ASP A 299 -13.73 0.92 14.35
C ASP A 299 -13.69 1.52 12.93
N ALA A 300 -12.88 0.96 12.06
CA ALA A 300 -12.62 1.50 10.73
C ALA A 300 -13.90 1.68 9.89
N GLU A 301 -14.97 1.03 10.28
CA GLU A 301 -16.29 1.14 9.68
C GLU A 301 -17.11 2.37 10.18
N TYR A 302 -16.80 2.95 11.35
CA TYR A 302 -17.76 3.87 12.02
C TYR A 302 -17.24 5.27 12.39
N ASP A 303 -15.96 5.53 12.40
CA ASP A 303 -15.40 6.78 12.95
C ASP A 303 -14.73 7.71 11.93
N GLY A 304 -14.89 7.43 10.64
CA GLY A 304 -14.45 8.31 9.56
C GLY A 304 -15.51 9.34 9.15
N ILE A 305 -15.41 9.77 7.90
CA ILE A 305 -16.46 10.52 7.23
C ILE A 305 -17.69 9.61 7.05
N GLU A 306 -18.89 10.12 7.29
CA GLU A 306 -20.11 9.43 6.85
C GLU A 306 -20.24 9.57 5.33
N PRO A 307 -20.82 8.58 4.62
CA PRO A 307 -20.95 8.63 3.18
C PRO A 307 -21.61 9.94 2.70
N TRP A 308 -20.88 10.67 1.86
CA TRP A 308 -21.38 11.92 1.27
C TRP A 308 -21.79 11.70 -0.17
N TYR A 309 -23.08 11.86 -0.43
CA TYR A 309 -23.74 11.62 -1.72
C TYR A 309 -23.85 12.87 -2.59
N GLY A 310 -22.86 13.76 -2.59
CA GLY A 310 -22.89 14.97 -3.40
C GLY A 310 -24.04 15.92 -3.03
N THR A 311 -24.30 16.11 -1.73
CA THR A 311 -25.38 16.95 -1.23
C THR A 311 -24.85 18.19 -0.50
N ASP A 312 -25.67 19.24 -0.42
CA ASP A 312 -25.40 20.37 0.45
C ASP A 312 -25.74 20.07 1.92
N SER A 313 -25.51 21.05 2.81
CA SER A 313 -25.80 20.94 4.24
C SER A 313 -27.30 20.74 4.60
N HIS A 314 -28.18 20.80 3.62
CA HIS A 314 -29.61 20.55 3.76
C HIS A 314 -30.04 19.25 3.06
N ASN A 315 -29.10 18.41 2.69
CA ASN A 315 -29.30 17.17 1.91
C ASN A 315 -29.90 17.40 0.51
N ALA A 316 -29.79 18.60 -0.05
CA ALA A 316 -30.19 18.84 -1.43
C ALA A 316 -29.04 18.41 -2.38
N LYS A 317 -29.36 17.62 -3.43
CA LYS A 317 -28.38 17.20 -4.43
C LYS A 317 -27.73 18.41 -5.09
N LEU A 318 -26.41 18.41 -5.14
CA LEU A 318 -25.64 19.42 -5.86
C LEU A 318 -25.67 19.14 -7.37
N PRO A 319 -25.59 20.17 -8.20
CA PRO A 319 -25.60 20.00 -9.66
C PRO A 319 -24.41 19.18 -10.17
N ASN A 320 -24.59 18.52 -11.33
CA ASN A 320 -23.48 17.95 -12.11
C ASN A 320 -22.40 19.01 -12.34
N ASN A 321 -21.14 18.61 -12.44
CA ASN A 321 -19.96 19.48 -12.55
C ASN A 321 -19.66 20.34 -11.31
N THR A 322 -20.30 20.09 -10.17
CA THR A 322 -19.95 20.76 -8.91
C THR A 322 -18.55 20.33 -8.47
N LYS A 323 -17.68 21.32 -8.29
CA LYS A 323 -16.33 21.13 -7.73
C LYS A 323 -16.31 21.54 -6.27
N ALA A 324 -15.77 20.67 -5.45
CA ALA A 324 -15.59 20.89 -4.02
C ALA A 324 -14.17 20.53 -3.58
N THR A 325 -13.81 20.95 -2.38
CA THR A 325 -12.58 20.58 -1.72
C THR A 325 -12.92 19.82 -0.44
N VAL A 326 -12.39 18.63 -0.32
CA VAL A 326 -12.39 17.85 0.92
C VAL A 326 -11.18 18.29 1.73
N THR A 327 -11.38 18.64 2.99
CA THR A 327 -10.32 19.01 3.93
C THR A 327 -10.43 18.18 5.18
N ILE A 328 -9.33 17.56 5.58
CA ILE A 328 -9.15 16.86 6.83
C ILE A 328 -8.22 17.70 7.70
N GLU A 329 -8.70 18.15 8.87
CA GLU A 329 -7.89 18.92 9.82
C GLU A 329 -7.72 18.12 11.11
N ALA A 330 -6.49 17.79 11.47
CA ALA A 330 -6.14 17.16 12.73
C ALA A 330 -5.60 18.19 13.72
N THR A 331 -6.05 18.15 14.96
CA THR A 331 -5.61 19.04 16.05
C THR A 331 -5.07 18.23 17.21
N LEU A 332 -3.92 18.61 17.74
CA LEU A 332 -3.32 17.96 18.92
C LEU A 332 -4.09 18.27 20.20
N PRO A 333 -4.14 17.33 21.18
CA PRO A 333 -4.74 17.58 22.50
C PRO A 333 -3.92 18.51 23.38
N TYR A 334 -2.68 18.85 22.99
CA TYR A 334 -1.71 19.66 23.72
C TYR A 334 -1.28 20.87 22.89
N GLY A 335 -1.03 21.98 23.56
CA GLY A 335 -0.46 23.14 22.89
C GLY A 335 -1.00 24.50 23.32
N ASP A 336 -1.49 24.66 24.56
CA ASP A 336 -1.97 25.93 25.09
C ASP A 336 -0.84 26.97 25.18
N GLY A 337 -0.35 27.43 24.02
CA GLY A 337 0.61 28.52 23.90
C GLY A 337 2.07 28.13 23.89
N VAL A 338 2.40 26.84 23.82
CA VAL A 338 3.77 26.34 23.65
C VAL A 338 3.83 25.54 22.35
N GLY A 339 4.68 25.92 21.39
CA GLY A 339 4.78 25.33 20.08
C GLY A 339 3.84 25.94 19.03
N THR A 340 4.15 25.72 17.76
CA THR A 340 3.53 26.42 16.62
C THR A 340 2.64 25.55 15.74
N ASN A 341 2.80 24.22 15.74
CA ASN A 341 2.14 23.30 14.83
C ASN A 341 1.06 22.45 15.53
N GLN A 342 0.05 23.10 16.10
CA GLN A 342 -1.04 22.40 16.78
C GLN A 342 -2.02 21.72 15.82
N LYS A 343 -2.01 22.14 14.55
CA LYS A 343 -2.91 21.66 13.52
C LYS A 343 -2.13 21.21 12.30
N HIS A 344 -2.63 20.17 11.68
CA HIS A 344 -2.18 19.70 10.39
C HIS A 344 -3.41 19.45 9.52
N SER A 345 -3.37 19.88 8.27
CA SER A 345 -4.47 19.67 7.34
C SER A 345 -3.98 19.08 6.02
N TRP A 346 -4.78 18.20 5.47
CA TRP A 346 -4.66 17.68 4.13
C TRP A 346 -5.93 17.97 3.35
N SER A 347 -5.81 18.31 2.06
CA SER A 347 -6.96 18.63 1.23
C SER A 347 -6.78 18.10 -0.18
N PHE A 348 -7.87 17.67 -0.78
CA PHE A 348 -7.93 17.24 -2.16
C PHE A 348 -9.22 17.72 -2.84
N PRO A 349 -9.21 17.94 -4.15
CA PRO A 349 -10.42 18.27 -4.90
C PRO A 349 -11.30 17.03 -5.08
N ILE A 350 -12.61 17.25 -5.21
CA ILE A 350 -13.59 16.24 -5.63
C ILE A 350 -14.61 16.88 -6.56
N THR A 351 -15.02 16.13 -7.58
CA THR A 351 -16.03 16.58 -8.56
C THR A 351 -17.26 15.68 -8.49
N ILE A 352 -18.44 16.27 -8.61
CA ILE A 352 -19.67 15.52 -8.89
C ILE A 352 -19.81 15.42 -10.39
N ASP A 353 -19.84 14.22 -10.92
CA ASP A 353 -19.96 13.94 -12.33
C ASP A 353 -20.93 12.78 -12.56
N THR A 354 -22.09 13.09 -13.12
CA THR A 354 -23.17 12.15 -13.38
C THR A 354 -23.47 12.00 -14.87
N GLU A 355 -22.59 12.51 -15.73
CA GLU A 355 -22.74 12.44 -17.17
C GLU A 355 -21.93 11.26 -17.73
N GLU A 356 -22.53 10.50 -18.64
CA GLU A 356 -21.85 9.39 -19.28
C GLU A 356 -20.82 9.90 -20.31
N PRO A 357 -19.63 9.29 -20.41
CA PRO A 357 -18.68 9.62 -21.47
C PRO A 357 -19.19 9.18 -22.85
N HIS A 358 -18.68 9.80 -23.91
CA HIS A 358 -19.10 9.57 -25.29
C HIS A 358 -17.96 9.07 -26.18
N ALA A 359 -18.33 8.24 -27.16
CA ALA A 359 -17.46 7.89 -28.29
C ALA A 359 -18.15 8.24 -29.62
N ASP A 360 -17.44 8.99 -30.46
CA ASP A 360 -17.88 9.46 -31.75
C ASP A 360 -16.89 9.06 -32.85
N ASN A 361 -17.30 9.24 -34.12
CA ASN A 361 -16.47 9.06 -35.32
C ASN A 361 -15.81 7.66 -35.41
N LEU A 362 -16.49 6.61 -34.88
CA LEU A 362 -15.99 5.24 -34.94
C LEU A 362 -15.79 4.82 -36.41
N LYS A 363 -14.57 4.41 -36.72
CA LYS A 363 -14.20 3.95 -38.05
C LYS A 363 -13.29 2.73 -37.95
N VAL A 364 -13.70 1.62 -38.54
CA VAL A 364 -12.88 0.44 -38.75
C VAL A 364 -12.25 0.49 -40.14
N THR A 365 -10.96 0.20 -40.21
CA THR A 365 -10.21 0.07 -41.48
C THR A 365 -9.47 -1.26 -41.48
N GLU A 366 -9.41 -1.90 -42.66
CA GLU A 366 -8.61 -3.09 -42.90
C GLU A 366 -7.42 -2.72 -43.77
N SER A 367 -6.23 -3.21 -43.40
CA SER A 367 -5.01 -3.04 -44.18
C SER A 367 -4.12 -4.28 -43.98
N GLU A 368 -3.77 -4.94 -45.07
CA GLU A 368 -2.89 -6.10 -45.09
C GLU A 368 -3.36 -7.23 -44.16
N GLY A 369 -4.66 -7.47 -44.07
CA GLY A 369 -5.26 -8.49 -43.21
C GLY A 369 -5.35 -8.11 -41.72
N ARG A 370 -4.96 -6.87 -41.35
CA ARG A 370 -5.12 -6.33 -40.01
C ARG A 370 -6.26 -5.34 -39.94
N TYR A 371 -6.90 -5.29 -38.79
CA TYR A 371 -8.06 -4.42 -38.54
C TYR A 371 -7.74 -3.36 -37.51
N TYR A 372 -8.09 -2.13 -37.80
CA TYR A 372 -7.78 -0.97 -36.96
C TYR A 372 -9.05 -0.18 -36.67
N LEU A 373 -9.19 0.25 -35.42
CA LEU A 373 -10.26 1.12 -34.94
C LEU A 373 -9.72 2.53 -34.72
N SER A 374 -10.41 3.52 -35.26
CA SER A 374 -10.19 4.94 -34.95
C SER A 374 -11.48 5.53 -34.43
N LEU A 375 -11.41 6.34 -33.38
CA LEU A 375 -12.56 7.00 -32.77
C LEU A 375 -12.12 8.23 -31.97
N ASP A 376 -13.10 9.05 -31.63
CA ASP A 376 -12.96 10.16 -30.72
C ASP A 376 -13.70 9.82 -29.43
N VAL A 377 -13.09 10.06 -28.28
CA VAL A 377 -13.73 9.89 -26.97
C VAL A 377 -13.72 11.23 -26.23
N SER A 378 -14.80 11.52 -25.53
CA SER A 378 -14.94 12.75 -24.77
C SER A 378 -15.82 12.56 -23.55
N ASP A 379 -15.61 13.40 -22.57
CA ASP A 379 -16.41 13.50 -21.37
C ASP A 379 -16.48 14.96 -20.91
N ASN A 380 -17.48 15.33 -20.11
CA ASN A 380 -17.59 16.67 -19.53
C ASN A 380 -16.46 16.96 -18.51
N GLN A 381 -15.90 15.92 -17.87
CA GLN A 381 -14.72 15.98 -17.03
C GLN A 381 -13.57 15.22 -17.69
N TYR A 382 -13.40 13.94 -17.40
CA TYR A 382 -12.23 13.18 -17.86
C TYR A 382 -12.62 11.76 -18.27
N VAL A 383 -12.28 11.38 -19.48
CA VAL A 383 -12.31 9.97 -19.87
C VAL A 383 -11.22 9.21 -19.09
N ALA A 384 -11.58 8.08 -18.50
CA ALA A 384 -10.63 7.22 -17.82
C ALA A 384 -10.06 6.13 -18.73
N ALA A 385 -10.93 5.39 -19.43
CA ALA A 385 -10.50 4.28 -20.27
C ALA A 385 -11.50 3.93 -21.37
N VAL A 386 -10.98 3.25 -22.39
CA VAL A 386 -11.76 2.47 -23.36
C VAL A 386 -11.38 1.01 -23.18
N VAL A 387 -12.38 0.16 -22.95
CA VAL A 387 -12.21 -1.27 -22.69
C VAL A 387 -12.99 -2.05 -23.74
N PHE A 388 -12.44 -3.17 -24.22
CA PHE A 388 -13.09 -4.03 -25.20
C PHE A 388 -13.45 -5.38 -24.58
N TYR A 389 -14.60 -5.94 -24.98
CA TYR A 389 -15.06 -7.24 -24.48
C TYR A 389 -15.80 -8.06 -25.55
N ASN A 390 -15.78 -9.36 -25.38
CA ASN A 390 -16.51 -10.29 -26.21
C ASN A 390 -18.00 -10.28 -25.82
N ILE A 391 -18.87 -9.92 -26.77
CA ILE A 391 -20.33 -9.82 -26.52
C ILE A 391 -20.96 -11.18 -26.14
N LYS A 392 -20.38 -12.29 -26.58
CA LYS A 392 -20.99 -13.62 -26.38
C LYS A 392 -20.81 -14.17 -24.96
N ASN A 393 -19.68 -13.86 -24.32
CA ASN A 393 -19.31 -14.43 -23.03
C ASN A 393 -18.87 -13.37 -22.00
N SER A 394 -18.88 -12.09 -22.36
CA SER A 394 -18.46 -10.96 -21.52
C SER A 394 -16.99 -11.01 -21.11
N GLU A 395 -16.17 -11.88 -21.68
CA GLU A 395 -14.73 -11.89 -21.44
C GLU A 395 -14.07 -10.63 -21.98
N MET A 396 -13.15 -10.05 -21.21
CA MET A 396 -12.37 -8.91 -21.67
C MET A 396 -11.48 -9.32 -22.85
N LEU A 397 -11.59 -8.58 -23.93
CA LEU A 397 -10.65 -8.66 -25.03
C LEU A 397 -9.41 -7.85 -24.67
N TYR A 398 -8.23 -8.39 -24.98
CA TYR A 398 -6.98 -7.74 -24.68
C TYR A 398 -6.79 -6.49 -25.52
N GLY A 399 -7.19 -5.38 -24.98
CA GLY A 399 -7.03 -4.10 -25.62
C GLY A 399 -7.72 -3.04 -24.78
N MET A 400 -6.93 -2.22 -24.11
CA MET A 400 -7.41 -1.11 -23.30
C MET A 400 -6.60 0.12 -23.62
N GLN A 401 -7.29 1.27 -23.74
CA GLN A 401 -6.64 2.56 -23.84
C GLN A 401 -7.01 3.37 -22.60
N GLY A 402 -6.02 3.62 -21.75
CA GLY A 402 -6.16 4.51 -20.59
C GLY A 402 -5.85 5.97 -20.96
N PHE A 403 -6.47 6.90 -20.25
CA PHE A 403 -6.27 8.35 -20.40
C PHE A 403 -5.97 8.97 -19.05
N GLY A 404 -4.73 9.41 -18.85
CA GLY A 404 -4.26 9.99 -17.59
C GLY A 404 -3.93 11.48 -17.67
N GLU A 405 -3.45 11.95 -18.81
CA GLU A 405 -2.87 13.30 -18.96
C GLU A 405 -3.80 14.32 -19.62
N ASP A 406 -5.03 13.93 -19.97
CA ASP A 406 -5.96 14.80 -20.69
C ASP A 406 -6.51 15.93 -19.80
N LYS A 407 -7.01 16.96 -20.42
CA LYS A 407 -7.69 18.06 -19.73
C LYS A 407 -9.19 17.80 -19.63
N PRO A 408 -9.87 18.38 -18.63
CA PRO A 408 -11.30 18.19 -18.49
C PRO A 408 -12.03 18.72 -19.74
N GLY A 409 -13.03 17.98 -20.20
CA GLY A 409 -13.87 18.36 -21.35
C GLY A 409 -13.16 18.34 -22.71
N VAL A 410 -12.02 17.67 -22.82
CA VAL A 410 -11.26 17.57 -24.08
C VAL A 410 -11.56 16.24 -24.77
N THR A 411 -11.70 16.29 -26.09
CA THR A 411 -11.82 15.11 -26.95
C THR A 411 -10.45 14.48 -27.17
N SER A 412 -10.32 13.22 -26.82
CA SER A 412 -9.13 12.40 -27.07
C SER A 412 -9.33 11.58 -28.35
N HIS A 413 -8.30 11.49 -29.18
CA HIS A 413 -8.33 10.82 -30.47
C HIS A 413 -7.57 9.50 -30.43
N ILE A 414 -8.28 8.38 -30.54
CA ILE A 414 -7.68 7.07 -30.77
C ILE A 414 -7.50 6.89 -32.27
N LYS A 415 -6.29 6.62 -32.72
CA LYS A 415 -5.96 6.42 -34.13
C LYS A 415 -5.37 5.04 -34.34
N GLU A 416 -5.96 4.31 -35.29
CA GLU A 416 -5.42 3.02 -35.77
C GLU A 416 -5.09 2.04 -34.64
N TYR A 417 -6.00 1.94 -33.66
CA TYR A 417 -5.88 0.95 -32.59
C TYR A 417 -6.11 -0.44 -33.18
N ASP A 418 -5.14 -1.34 -33.04
CA ASP A 418 -5.21 -2.69 -33.59
C ASP A 418 -6.27 -3.52 -32.87
N ILE A 419 -7.30 -3.90 -33.59
CA ILE A 419 -8.41 -4.74 -33.14
C ILE A 419 -8.45 -6.09 -33.86
N THR A 420 -7.35 -6.45 -34.55
CA THR A 420 -7.25 -7.72 -35.26
C THR A 420 -7.52 -8.87 -34.29
N GLY A 421 -8.44 -9.74 -34.65
CA GLY A 421 -8.80 -10.88 -33.81
C GLY A 421 -9.93 -10.60 -32.80
N PHE A 422 -10.47 -9.38 -32.68
CA PHE A 422 -11.61 -9.08 -31.78
C PHE A 422 -12.94 -9.66 -32.29
N GLY A 423 -12.95 -10.26 -33.47
CA GLY A 423 -14.13 -10.76 -34.15
C GLY A 423 -14.89 -9.71 -34.95
N GLU A 424 -15.85 -10.14 -35.74
CA GLU A 424 -16.68 -9.26 -36.58
C GLU A 424 -17.57 -8.30 -35.76
N THR A 425 -17.83 -8.65 -34.50
CA THR A 425 -18.70 -7.86 -33.61
C THR A 425 -18.24 -8.04 -32.18
N PHE A 426 -17.86 -6.94 -31.53
CA PHE A 426 -17.42 -6.94 -30.14
C PHE A 426 -17.97 -5.72 -29.38
N GLY A 427 -17.93 -5.77 -28.06
CA GLY A 427 -18.33 -4.69 -27.18
C GLY A 427 -17.18 -3.73 -26.90
N MET A 428 -17.51 -2.47 -26.72
CA MET A 428 -16.60 -1.45 -26.25
C MET A 428 -17.28 -0.63 -25.17
N ILE A 429 -16.59 -0.40 -24.06
CA ILE A 429 -17.06 0.43 -22.95
C ILE A 429 -16.12 1.62 -22.83
N VAL A 430 -16.67 2.82 -22.78
CA VAL A 430 -15.93 4.02 -22.40
C VAL A 430 -16.24 4.33 -20.94
N HIS A 431 -15.23 4.50 -20.11
CA HIS A 431 -15.34 4.83 -18.70
C HIS A 431 -14.80 6.23 -18.41
N ASP A 432 -15.42 6.93 -17.47
CA ASP A 432 -14.87 8.13 -16.84
C ASP A 432 -14.28 7.82 -15.45
N TYR A 433 -13.77 8.85 -14.77
CA TYR A 433 -13.21 8.74 -13.42
C TYR A 433 -14.26 8.76 -12.30
N ALA A 434 -15.50 9.09 -12.61
CA ALA A 434 -16.63 9.06 -11.66
C ALA A 434 -17.36 7.72 -11.66
N GLY A 435 -16.94 6.78 -12.52
CA GLY A 435 -17.54 5.46 -12.65
C GLY A 435 -18.66 5.36 -13.67
N ASN A 436 -19.06 6.49 -14.32
CA ASN A 436 -20.04 6.39 -15.40
C ASN A 436 -19.44 5.70 -16.61
N SER A 437 -20.28 5.00 -17.35
CA SER A 437 -19.83 4.26 -18.52
C SER A 437 -20.84 4.24 -19.65
N LYS A 438 -20.32 4.18 -20.89
CA LYS A 438 -21.12 4.05 -22.10
C LYS A 438 -20.71 2.85 -22.90
N VAL A 439 -21.69 2.01 -23.20
CA VAL A 439 -21.48 0.76 -23.96
C VAL A 439 -21.77 0.97 -25.43
N TYR A 440 -20.87 0.46 -26.26
CA TYR A 440 -20.97 0.49 -27.72
C TYR A 440 -20.81 -0.91 -28.30
N THR A 441 -21.43 -1.15 -29.45
CA THR A 441 -21.18 -2.33 -30.27
C THR A 441 -20.38 -1.93 -31.49
N VAL A 442 -19.17 -2.47 -31.64
CA VAL A 442 -18.29 -2.23 -32.79
C VAL A 442 -18.49 -3.36 -33.80
N ARG A 443 -18.59 -3.00 -35.07
CA ARG A 443 -18.65 -3.93 -36.21
C ARG A 443 -17.42 -3.83 -37.07
N ALA A 444 -16.74 -4.95 -37.26
CA ALA A 444 -15.53 -5.09 -38.05
C ALA A 444 -15.68 -6.28 -39.01
N PRO A 445 -16.46 -6.15 -40.09
CA PRO A 445 -16.75 -7.28 -40.99
C PRO A 445 -15.46 -7.91 -41.54
N GLY A 446 -15.36 -9.23 -41.44
CA GLY A 446 -14.18 -10.01 -41.85
C GLY A 446 -13.05 -10.05 -40.83
N ASN A 447 -13.15 -9.32 -39.73
CA ASN A 447 -12.19 -9.44 -38.63
C ASN A 447 -12.31 -10.83 -37.98
N PRO A 448 -11.25 -11.62 -37.93
CA PRO A 448 -11.31 -12.96 -37.35
C PRO A 448 -11.70 -12.92 -35.85
N ASP A 449 -12.35 -13.99 -35.41
CA ASP A 449 -12.74 -14.20 -34.00
C ASP A 449 -11.59 -14.96 -33.31
N ASP A 450 -10.41 -14.35 -33.29
CA ASP A 450 -9.16 -15.05 -32.98
C ASP A 450 -8.52 -14.58 -31.67
N HIS A 451 -9.23 -13.73 -30.94
CA HIS A 451 -8.83 -13.39 -29.60
C HIS A 451 -9.32 -14.40 -28.61
N GLY A 452 -8.37 -15.11 -28.13
CA GLY A 452 -8.45 -15.76 -26.86
C GLY A 452 -8.37 -17.22 -26.87
N THR A 453 -8.66 -18.01 -27.80
CA THR A 453 -8.38 -19.45 -27.74
C THR A 453 -7.92 -19.91 -29.10
N ILE A 454 -6.59 -19.89 -29.31
CA ILE A 454 -6.02 -20.66 -30.41
C ILE A 454 -6.46 -22.09 -30.18
N THR A 455 -7.30 -22.61 -31.07
CA THR A 455 -7.70 -24.00 -31.03
C THR A 455 -6.88 -24.73 -32.09
N PRO A 456 -5.78 -25.39 -31.72
CA PRO A 456 -4.94 -26.10 -32.67
C PRO A 456 -5.74 -27.21 -33.37
N THR A 457 -5.61 -27.32 -34.69
CA THR A 457 -6.28 -28.35 -35.47
C THR A 457 -5.43 -29.58 -35.72
N ASN A 458 -4.14 -29.44 -35.81
CA ASN A 458 -3.17 -30.52 -36.05
C ASN A 458 -2.27 -30.73 -34.84
N ILE A 459 -2.86 -31.24 -33.74
CA ILE A 459 -2.19 -31.38 -32.44
C ILE A 459 -1.23 -32.56 -32.49
N LEU A 460 0.03 -32.31 -32.18
CA LEU A 460 1.08 -33.33 -32.03
C LEU A 460 1.00 -33.97 -30.63
N TRP A 461 0.77 -33.18 -29.60
CA TRP A 461 0.48 -33.64 -28.24
C TRP A 461 -0.14 -32.52 -27.37
N THR A 462 -0.81 -32.93 -26.30
CA THR A 462 -1.38 -32.06 -25.27
C THR A 462 -0.92 -32.53 -23.90
N GLU A 463 -0.71 -31.59 -22.98
CA GLU A 463 -0.52 -31.83 -21.56
C GLU A 463 -1.34 -30.83 -20.74
N ASN A 464 -2.20 -31.35 -19.88
CA ASN A 464 -3.07 -30.56 -19.00
C ASN A 464 -2.89 -30.91 -17.52
N PHE A 465 -1.86 -31.67 -17.17
CA PHE A 465 -1.47 -32.09 -15.82
C PHE A 465 -2.55 -32.78 -14.99
N ASN A 466 -3.73 -33.10 -15.58
CA ASN A 466 -4.87 -33.66 -14.86
C ASN A 466 -4.64 -35.10 -14.38
N GLU A 467 -3.95 -35.93 -15.15
CA GLU A 467 -3.86 -37.35 -14.86
C GLU A 467 -2.78 -37.67 -13.82
N LYS A 468 -1.59 -37.13 -13.96
CA LYS A 468 -0.43 -37.51 -13.15
C LYS A 468 0.54 -36.34 -12.98
N TRP A 469 1.03 -36.14 -11.76
CA TRP A 469 2.21 -35.32 -11.51
C TRP A 469 3.40 -36.21 -11.12
N LEU A 470 4.50 -36.15 -11.77
CA LEU A 470 4.90 -35.43 -12.99
C LEU A 470 4.46 -36.30 -14.20
N PRO A 471 4.06 -35.69 -15.36
CA PRO A 471 3.73 -36.49 -16.54
C PRO A 471 4.90 -37.35 -17.01
N ASP A 472 4.63 -38.46 -17.72
CA ASP A 472 5.67 -39.35 -18.19
C ASP A 472 6.61 -38.59 -19.15
N ASP A 473 7.92 -38.81 -18.98
CA ASP A 473 9.02 -38.15 -19.73
C ASP A 473 9.15 -36.63 -19.51
N TRP A 474 8.39 -36.05 -18.58
CA TRP A 474 8.63 -34.70 -18.07
C TRP A 474 9.58 -34.74 -16.86
N SER A 475 10.29 -33.66 -16.62
CA SER A 475 11.20 -33.54 -15.49
C SER A 475 11.24 -32.13 -14.91
N VAL A 476 11.50 -32.05 -13.61
CA VAL A 476 11.71 -30.79 -12.89
C VAL A 476 13.19 -30.67 -12.50
N GLN A 477 13.77 -29.49 -12.69
CA GLN A 477 15.14 -29.17 -12.26
C GLN A 477 15.15 -27.81 -11.58
N SER A 478 15.66 -27.73 -10.37
CA SER A 478 15.97 -26.47 -9.68
C SER A 478 17.45 -26.12 -9.92
N LYS A 479 17.71 -24.91 -10.40
CA LYS A 479 19.05 -24.33 -10.57
C LYS A 479 19.24 -23.08 -9.71
N GLY A 480 18.21 -22.72 -8.93
CA GLY A 480 18.22 -21.63 -7.96
C GLY A 480 18.60 -22.08 -6.56
N GLY A 481 18.39 -21.21 -5.59
CA GLY A 481 18.61 -21.48 -4.16
C GLY A 481 17.33 -21.77 -3.37
N SER A 482 16.18 -21.72 -4.01
CA SER A 482 14.87 -21.92 -3.41
C SER A 482 14.55 -23.41 -3.24
N LEU A 483 13.69 -23.70 -2.27
CA LEU A 483 13.04 -25.02 -2.13
C LEU A 483 11.69 -25.06 -2.87
N ASN A 484 11.14 -23.89 -3.26
CA ASN A 484 9.93 -23.80 -4.07
C ASN A 484 10.27 -24.10 -5.52
N THR A 485 9.75 -25.20 -6.03
CA THR A 485 9.92 -25.64 -7.41
C THR A 485 8.58 -26.06 -7.99
N TRP A 486 8.55 -26.43 -9.27
CA TRP A 486 7.33 -26.84 -9.95
C TRP A 486 6.64 -28.03 -9.25
N TYR A 487 5.33 -27.89 -9.00
CA TYR A 487 4.44 -28.89 -8.41
C TYR A 487 3.07 -28.86 -9.12
N ARG A 488 2.15 -29.74 -8.76
CA ARG A 488 0.76 -29.68 -9.21
C ARG A 488 -0.10 -29.08 -8.09
N ASP A 489 -0.82 -28.03 -8.42
CA ASP A 489 -1.74 -27.37 -7.49
C ASP A 489 -3.08 -28.11 -7.31
N GLU A 490 -4.00 -27.54 -6.53
CA GLU A 490 -5.32 -28.12 -6.26
C GLU A 490 -6.25 -28.09 -7.48
N ASP A 491 -6.01 -27.19 -8.42
CA ASP A 491 -6.73 -27.05 -9.69
C ASP A 491 -6.13 -27.91 -10.82
N TYR A 492 -5.18 -28.78 -10.47
CA TYR A 492 -4.48 -29.70 -11.37
C TYR A 492 -3.57 -29.01 -12.41
N MET A 493 -3.14 -27.77 -12.15
CA MET A 493 -2.20 -27.06 -13.00
C MET A 493 -0.74 -27.30 -12.54
N ALA A 494 0.23 -27.14 -13.45
CA ALA A 494 1.63 -27.05 -13.07
C ALA A 494 1.90 -25.67 -12.48
N ALA A 495 2.24 -25.60 -11.21
CA ALA A 495 2.42 -24.36 -10.47
C ALA A 495 3.82 -24.21 -9.86
N VAL A 496 4.23 -23.00 -9.62
CA VAL A 496 5.42 -22.63 -8.84
C VAL A 496 5.10 -21.44 -7.95
N ASP A 497 5.31 -21.61 -6.64
CA ASP A 497 5.16 -20.53 -5.68
C ASP A 497 6.41 -19.65 -5.68
N HIS A 498 6.25 -18.35 -5.52
CA HIS A 498 7.37 -17.43 -5.36
C HIS A 498 8.12 -17.68 -4.05
N ASP A 499 9.36 -17.25 -3.98
CA ASP A 499 10.20 -17.31 -2.78
C ASP A 499 10.72 -15.90 -2.49
N GLU A 500 10.35 -15.37 -1.33
CA GLU A 500 10.74 -14.02 -0.91
C GLU A 500 12.24 -13.92 -0.56
N ASP A 501 12.80 -15.03 -0.10
CA ASP A 501 14.15 -15.05 0.49
C ASP A 501 15.22 -15.55 -0.49
N ASN A 502 14.87 -16.43 -1.43
CA ASN A 502 15.83 -17.10 -2.28
C ASN A 502 15.59 -16.85 -3.76
N GLN A 503 16.69 -16.74 -4.52
CA GLN A 503 16.62 -16.65 -5.97
C GLN A 503 16.15 -17.98 -6.56
N GLN A 504 15.07 -17.92 -7.35
CA GLN A 504 14.52 -19.07 -8.08
C GLN A 504 15.06 -19.14 -9.51
N ASN A 505 15.23 -20.35 -9.99
CA ASN A 505 15.52 -20.70 -11.38
C ASN A 505 15.04 -22.13 -11.59
N GLU A 506 13.72 -22.27 -11.81
CA GLU A 506 12.99 -23.53 -11.73
C GLU A 506 12.53 -23.95 -13.11
N TRP A 507 12.97 -25.12 -13.54
CA TRP A 507 12.77 -25.65 -14.87
C TRP A 507 11.74 -26.77 -14.86
N LEU A 508 10.67 -26.64 -15.63
CA LEU A 508 9.73 -27.70 -15.97
C LEU A 508 9.99 -28.10 -17.42
N ILE A 509 10.57 -29.29 -17.64
CA ILE A 509 11.07 -29.72 -18.93
C ILE A 509 10.12 -30.77 -19.52
N SER A 510 9.65 -30.53 -20.76
CA SER A 510 8.72 -31.39 -21.46
C SER A 510 9.35 -32.71 -21.92
N ARG A 511 8.51 -33.62 -22.35
CA ARG A 511 8.93 -34.81 -23.09
C ARG A 511 9.65 -34.47 -24.40
N THR A 512 10.41 -35.40 -24.91
CA THR A 512 11.07 -35.31 -26.24
C THR A 512 10.03 -35.58 -27.34
N THR A 513 10.08 -34.83 -28.43
CA THR A 513 9.18 -34.96 -29.57
C THR A 513 9.96 -34.98 -30.87
N ASP A 514 9.68 -35.99 -31.72
CA ASP A 514 10.21 -36.06 -33.09
C ASP A 514 9.30 -35.30 -34.04
N ILE A 515 9.76 -34.18 -34.58
CA ILE A 515 9.07 -33.38 -35.59
C ILE A 515 9.75 -33.42 -36.96
N SER A 516 10.68 -34.32 -37.17
CA SER A 516 11.46 -34.39 -38.42
C SER A 516 10.65 -34.76 -39.67
N GLY A 517 9.41 -35.22 -39.49
CA GLY A 517 8.46 -35.52 -40.55
C GLY A 517 7.34 -34.52 -40.70
N VAL A 518 7.38 -33.40 -40.00
CA VAL A 518 6.35 -32.34 -40.06
C VAL A 518 6.75 -31.35 -41.15
N ASP A 519 5.93 -31.27 -42.20
CA ASP A 519 6.23 -30.42 -43.38
C ASP A 519 5.72 -28.97 -43.22
N THR A 520 5.11 -28.65 -42.11
CA THR A 520 4.54 -27.31 -41.76
C THR A 520 5.21 -26.74 -40.53
N GLU A 521 4.97 -25.47 -40.25
CA GLU A 521 5.51 -24.82 -39.08
C GLU A 521 4.90 -25.41 -37.79
N VAL A 522 5.74 -25.66 -36.81
CA VAL A 522 5.33 -26.18 -35.51
C VAL A 522 5.30 -25.03 -34.52
N HIS A 523 4.21 -24.99 -33.76
CA HIS A 523 3.92 -23.98 -32.75
C HIS A 523 3.52 -24.65 -31.44
N MET A 524 3.64 -23.88 -30.34
CA MET A 524 3.11 -24.28 -29.03
C MET A 524 2.15 -23.22 -28.53
N VAL A 525 1.06 -23.67 -27.90
CA VAL A 525 0.20 -22.81 -27.09
C VAL A 525 0.13 -23.35 -25.69
N PHE A 526 -0.05 -22.50 -24.72
CA PHE A 526 -0.29 -22.87 -23.33
C PHE A 526 -1.05 -21.76 -22.63
N ASP A 527 -1.78 -22.13 -21.59
CA ASP A 527 -2.44 -21.20 -20.70
C ASP A 527 -1.52 -20.92 -19.51
N PHE A 528 -1.48 -19.65 -19.05
CA PHE A 528 -0.78 -19.27 -17.83
C PHE A 528 -1.62 -18.34 -16.97
N TYR A 529 -1.35 -18.34 -15.65
CA TYR A 529 -1.98 -17.52 -14.63
C TYR A 529 -0.88 -16.95 -13.74
N THR A 530 -0.87 -15.63 -13.57
CA THR A 530 0.07 -14.90 -12.69
C THR A 530 -0.38 -13.45 -12.54
N THR A 531 0.38 -12.61 -11.84
CA THR A 531 0.10 -11.17 -11.76
C THR A 531 0.95 -10.39 -12.75
N TYR A 532 0.33 -9.43 -13.45
CA TYR A 532 1.02 -8.54 -14.39
C TYR A 532 2.09 -7.68 -13.68
N TRP A 533 1.76 -7.16 -12.50
CA TRP A 533 2.60 -6.22 -11.76
C TRP A 533 3.97 -6.81 -11.39
N TYR A 534 3.99 -7.96 -10.75
CA TYR A 534 5.24 -8.59 -10.31
C TYR A 534 6.06 -9.19 -11.45
N THR A 535 5.41 -9.56 -12.55
CA THR A 535 6.08 -10.18 -13.70
C THR A 535 6.55 -9.16 -14.71
N VAL A 536 5.67 -8.30 -15.23
CA VAL A 536 5.98 -7.39 -16.35
C VAL A 536 6.40 -6.01 -15.85
N GLU A 537 5.67 -5.43 -14.90
CA GLU A 537 5.91 -4.06 -14.44
C GLU A 537 7.13 -3.98 -13.50
N TYR A 538 7.11 -4.71 -12.40
CA TYR A 538 8.23 -4.68 -11.43
C TYR A 538 9.38 -5.63 -11.77
N LYS A 539 9.15 -6.60 -12.66
CA LYS A 539 10.17 -7.57 -13.13
C LYS A 539 10.84 -8.38 -12.00
N HIS A 540 10.08 -8.64 -10.94
CA HIS A 540 10.57 -9.45 -9.82
C HIS A 540 10.63 -10.93 -10.16
N CYS A 541 9.78 -11.40 -11.08
CA CYS A 541 9.83 -12.76 -11.61
C CYS A 541 9.53 -12.77 -13.11
N ASN A 542 9.87 -13.86 -13.76
CA ASN A 542 9.66 -14.05 -15.20
C ASN A 542 9.37 -15.51 -15.51
N LEU A 543 8.61 -15.74 -16.57
CA LEU A 543 8.49 -17.03 -17.22
C LEU A 543 9.15 -16.98 -18.60
N GLN A 544 10.04 -17.90 -18.86
CA GLN A 544 10.69 -18.07 -20.17
C GLN A 544 10.35 -19.45 -20.73
N VAL A 545 10.13 -19.52 -22.04
CA VAL A 545 10.07 -20.78 -22.74
C VAL A 545 11.38 -20.98 -23.49
N MET A 546 12.07 -22.04 -23.14
CA MET A 546 13.30 -22.48 -23.77
C MET A 546 12.99 -23.67 -24.69
N ALA A 547 13.67 -23.77 -25.84
CA ALA A 547 13.58 -24.91 -26.70
C ALA A 547 14.96 -25.52 -26.98
N SER A 548 15.00 -26.82 -27.18
CA SER A 548 16.17 -27.61 -27.47
C SER A 548 15.88 -28.59 -28.62
N GLY A 549 16.72 -28.63 -29.62
CA GLY A 549 16.64 -29.61 -30.73
C GLY A 549 17.53 -30.84 -30.56
N ASP A 550 18.25 -30.94 -29.45
CA ASP A 550 19.24 -31.98 -29.15
C ASP A 550 18.97 -32.72 -27.83
N GLY A 551 17.69 -32.84 -27.49
CA GLY A 551 17.24 -33.58 -26.32
C GLY A 551 17.52 -32.89 -24.98
N GLY A 552 17.85 -31.61 -24.97
CA GLY A 552 18.13 -30.82 -23.76
C GLY A 552 19.63 -30.58 -23.49
N ALA A 553 20.51 -30.91 -24.44
CA ALA A 553 21.92 -30.61 -24.27
C ALA A 553 22.24 -29.12 -24.45
N THR A 554 21.54 -28.45 -25.38
CA THR A 554 21.61 -26.99 -25.54
C THR A 554 20.22 -26.38 -25.59
N TRP A 555 20.07 -25.16 -25.07
CA TRP A 555 18.79 -24.47 -24.96
C TRP A 555 18.88 -23.06 -25.54
N GLN A 556 17.82 -22.64 -26.24
CA GLN A 556 17.62 -21.25 -26.67
C GLN A 556 16.28 -20.71 -26.17
N GLU A 557 16.22 -19.45 -25.74
CA GLU A 557 14.98 -18.78 -25.39
C GLU A 557 14.17 -18.51 -26.66
N ILE A 558 12.90 -18.90 -26.65
CA ILE A 558 11.98 -18.72 -27.78
C ILE A 558 10.77 -17.87 -27.43
N TRP A 559 10.51 -17.63 -26.15
CA TRP A 559 9.47 -16.77 -25.64
C TRP A 559 9.79 -16.29 -24.22
N ASN A 560 9.33 -15.10 -23.88
CA ASN A 560 9.62 -14.46 -22.60
C ASN A 560 8.39 -13.65 -22.17
N LEU A 561 7.83 -13.94 -20.99
CA LEU A 561 6.61 -13.31 -20.51
C LEU A 561 6.73 -11.78 -20.45
N GLN A 562 7.82 -11.25 -19.92
CA GLN A 562 8.02 -9.80 -19.80
C GLN A 562 8.08 -9.07 -21.16
N ARG A 563 8.42 -9.75 -22.22
CA ARG A 563 8.57 -9.17 -23.56
C ARG A 563 7.40 -9.50 -24.49
N ASP A 564 6.86 -10.70 -24.40
CA ASP A 564 6.05 -11.31 -25.45
C ASP A 564 4.59 -11.55 -25.03
N SER A 565 4.24 -11.41 -23.73
CA SER A 565 2.89 -11.73 -23.25
C SER A 565 1.82 -10.67 -23.60
N GLY A 566 2.25 -9.44 -23.90
CA GLY A 566 1.30 -8.32 -23.98
C GLY A 566 0.70 -7.98 -22.61
N LEU A 567 -0.39 -7.23 -22.60
CA LEU A 567 -1.17 -6.94 -21.39
C LEU A 567 -2.08 -8.12 -21.05
N PHE A 568 -2.18 -8.47 -19.77
CA PHE A 568 -3.09 -9.49 -19.27
C PHE A 568 -3.61 -9.12 -17.87
N THR A 569 -4.77 -9.67 -17.52
CA THR A 569 -5.37 -9.46 -16.20
C THR A 569 -4.81 -10.48 -15.20
N ALA A 570 -4.52 -10.02 -14.00
CA ALA A 570 -3.98 -10.88 -12.93
C ALA A 570 -4.92 -12.07 -12.65
N TRP A 571 -4.33 -13.26 -12.51
CA TRP A 571 -5.01 -14.52 -12.17
C TRP A 571 -6.16 -14.89 -13.09
N THR A 572 -6.13 -14.40 -14.31
CA THR A 572 -7.05 -14.83 -15.36
C THR A 572 -6.33 -15.71 -16.37
N LYS A 573 -7.09 -16.59 -16.98
CA LYS A 573 -6.58 -17.44 -18.05
C LYS A 573 -6.02 -16.57 -19.18
N THR A 574 -4.72 -16.67 -19.38
CA THR A 574 -4.03 -15.99 -20.48
C THR A 574 -3.35 -17.05 -21.36
N GLN A 575 -3.62 -17.01 -22.65
CA GLN A 575 -3.02 -17.95 -23.59
C GLN A 575 -1.79 -17.34 -24.26
N ALA A 576 -0.70 -18.08 -24.29
CA ALA A 576 0.52 -17.73 -25.03
C ALA A 576 0.66 -18.59 -26.28
N LYS A 577 0.98 -17.98 -27.43
CA LYS A 577 1.44 -18.66 -28.65
C LYS A 577 2.96 -18.52 -28.76
N VAL A 578 3.63 -19.62 -29.00
CA VAL A 578 5.10 -19.67 -29.12
C VAL A 578 5.48 -20.32 -30.44
N ASN A 579 6.24 -19.63 -31.26
CA ASN A 579 6.71 -20.18 -32.53
C ASN A 579 7.99 -20.99 -32.30
N VAL A 580 8.03 -22.21 -32.79
CA VAL A 580 9.27 -22.99 -32.83
C VAL A 580 10.18 -22.39 -33.92
N PRO A 581 11.41 -21.95 -33.61
CA PRO A 581 12.29 -21.33 -34.58
C PRO A 581 12.62 -22.24 -35.77
N GLU A 582 12.83 -21.66 -36.92
CA GLU A 582 13.19 -22.41 -38.15
C GLU A 582 14.42 -23.34 -37.95
N SER A 583 15.35 -22.91 -37.11
CA SER A 583 16.55 -23.74 -36.76
C SER A 583 16.22 -25.02 -36.00
N LEU A 584 15.03 -25.09 -35.38
CA LEU A 584 14.56 -26.27 -34.63
C LEU A 584 13.45 -27.05 -35.37
N GLN A 585 12.90 -26.51 -36.45
CA GLN A 585 12.03 -27.28 -37.34
C GLN A 585 12.81 -28.53 -37.86
N ASN A 586 12.14 -29.64 -38.04
CA ASN A 586 12.75 -30.93 -38.41
C ASN A 586 13.62 -31.58 -37.32
N SER A 587 13.60 -31.14 -36.08
CA SER A 587 14.28 -31.78 -34.96
C SER A 587 13.71 -33.15 -34.65
N LYS A 588 14.58 -34.15 -34.33
CA LYS A 588 14.16 -35.46 -33.83
C LYS A 588 13.94 -35.50 -32.32
N ASP A 589 14.65 -34.63 -31.63
CA ASP A 589 14.73 -34.61 -30.18
C ASP A 589 14.31 -33.23 -29.62
N LEU A 590 13.21 -32.66 -30.15
CA LEU A 590 12.70 -31.38 -29.71
C LEU A 590 12.17 -31.47 -28.28
N ARG A 591 12.60 -30.58 -27.41
CA ARG A 591 12.12 -30.41 -26.05
C ARG A 591 11.89 -28.95 -25.73
N PHE A 592 10.97 -28.70 -24.78
CA PHE A 592 10.73 -27.38 -24.23
C PHE A 592 11.02 -27.37 -22.72
N ALA A 593 11.38 -26.21 -22.21
CA ALA A 593 11.42 -25.97 -20.78
C ALA A 593 10.70 -24.66 -20.44
N PHE A 594 9.79 -24.73 -19.49
CA PHE A 594 9.19 -23.58 -18.86
C PHE A 594 10.07 -23.21 -17.67
N VAL A 595 10.68 -22.05 -17.72
CA VAL A 595 11.68 -21.62 -16.75
C VAL A 595 11.14 -20.43 -15.97
N TYR A 596 10.81 -20.66 -14.71
CA TYR A 596 10.45 -19.60 -13.79
C TYR A 596 11.71 -19.06 -13.12
N THR A 597 11.91 -17.74 -13.17
CA THR A 597 13.03 -17.07 -12.51
C THR A 597 12.52 -15.88 -11.70
N GLY A 598 13.10 -15.65 -10.53
CA GLY A 598 12.70 -14.49 -9.72
C GLY A 598 13.14 -14.58 -8.26
N LYS A 599 12.82 -13.51 -7.52
CA LYS A 599 12.91 -13.43 -6.07
C LYS A 599 11.86 -12.45 -5.58
N GLY A 600 10.99 -12.87 -4.66
CA GLY A 600 9.89 -12.03 -4.15
C GLY A 600 8.91 -11.60 -5.24
N GLY A 601 8.66 -12.50 -6.20
CA GLY A 601 7.78 -12.26 -7.34
C GLY A 601 6.32 -12.65 -7.08
N SER A 602 5.69 -13.26 -8.06
CA SER A 602 4.32 -13.79 -8.00
C SER A 602 4.35 -15.29 -8.25
N ASP A 603 3.43 -16.01 -7.64
CA ASP A 603 3.14 -17.39 -8.02
C ASP A 603 2.72 -17.44 -9.49
N LEU A 604 2.93 -18.58 -10.11
CA LEU A 604 2.61 -18.79 -11.51
C LEU A 604 2.10 -20.21 -11.72
N SER A 605 0.99 -20.35 -12.47
CA SER A 605 0.46 -21.64 -12.89
C SER A 605 0.41 -21.74 -14.40
N LEU A 606 0.59 -22.98 -14.93
CA LEU A 606 0.53 -23.34 -16.34
C LEU A 606 -0.49 -24.47 -16.56
N ASP A 607 -1.20 -24.40 -17.66
CA ASP A 607 -2.11 -25.46 -18.09
C ASP A 607 -2.23 -25.55 -19.61
N ASN A 608 -2.89 -26.59 -20.09
CA ASN A 608 -3.30 -26.77 -21.49
C ASN A 608 -2.15 -26.57 -22.50
N VAL A 609 -0.98 -27.11 -22.20
CA VAL A 609 0.16 -27.04 -23.12
C VAL A 609 -0.09 -27.92 -24.33
N GLN A 610 -0.10 -27.35 -25.53
CA GLN A 610 -0.32 -28.05 -26.78
C GLN A 610 0.78 -27.74 -27.79
N LEU A 611 1.42 -28.76 -28.32
CA LEU A 611 2.28 -28.66 -29.48
C LEU A 611 1.45 -29.02 -30.72
N TYR A 612 1.48 -28.19 -31.75
CA TYR A 612 0.70 -28.41 -32.96
C TYR A 612 1.48 -27.98 -34.22
N ALA A 613 1.08 -28.55 -35.35
CA ALA A 613 1.55 -28.14 -36.65
C ALA A 613 0.48 -27.27 -37.33
N GLU A 614 0.88 -26.11 -37.83
CA GLU A 614 -0.04 -25.23 -38.55
C GLU A 614 -0.40 -25.88 -39.90
N GLU A 615 -1.70 -25.90 -40.27
CA GLU A 615 -2.07 -26.30 -41.62
C GLU A 615 -1.49 -25.29 -42.60
N ARG A 616 -0.77 -25.74 -43.63
CA ARG A 616 -0.39 -24.86 -44.72
C ARG A 616 -1.69 -24.34 -45.34
N ASP A 617 -1.92 -23.05 -45.24
CA ASP A 617 -2.85 -22.41 -46.14
C ASP A 617 -2.43 -22.80 -47.57
N ASN A 618 -3.30 -23.49 -48.28
CA ASN A 618 -3.06 -23.84 -49.66
C ASN A 618 -3.17 -22.56 -50.50
N TYR A 619 -2.17 -21.71 -50.43
CA TYR A 619 -2.03 -20.61 -51.36
C TYR A 619 -1.69 -21.24 -52.71
N VAL A 620 -2.67 -21.30 -53.58
CA VAL A 620 -2.45 -21.54 -54.99
C VAL A 620 -1.88 -20.23 -55.54
N ALA A 621 -0.58 -20.22 -55.85
CA ALA A 621 0.03 -19.09 -56.52
C ALA A 621 -0.63 -18.92 -57.92
N VAL A 622 -1.54 -17.98 -58.02
CA VAL A 622 -2.12 -17.60 -59.32
C VAL A 622 -1.19 -16.61 -59.96
N THR A 623 -0.39 -17.10 -60.91
CA THR A 623 0.41 -16.19 -61.74
C THR A 623 -0.50 -15.59 -62.80
N ALA A 624 -0.87 -14.33 -62.65
CA ALA A 624 -1.56 -13.55 -63.67
C ALA A 624 -0.53 -12.83 -64.54
N SER A 625 -0.64 -12.97 -65.85
CA SER A 625 0.18 -12.22 -66.83
C SER A 625 -0.71 -11.39 -67.75
N ALA A 626 -0.39 -10.09 -67.89
CA ALA A 626 -1.04 -9.26 -68.87
C ALA A 626 -0.42 -9.49 -70.24
N GLY A 627 -1.24 -9.62 -71.32
CA GLY A 627 -0.77 -9.60 -72.68
C GLY A 627 -0.30 -8.20 -73.11
N GLU A 628 0.23 -8.10 -74.32
CA GLU A 628 0.77 -6.84 -74.90
C GLU A 628 -0.27 -5.70 -74.85
N GLY A 629 0.00 -4.66 -74.05
CA GLY A 629 -0.88 -3.53 -73.83
C GLY A 629 -1.87 -3.64 -72.67
N GLY A 630 -1.85 -4.72 -71.89
CA GLY A 630 -2.64 -4.89 -70.64
C GLY A 630 -1.82 -4.58 -69.41
N ALA A 631 -2.51 -4.16 -68.31
CA ALA A 631 -1.97 -4.00 -66.99
C ALA A 631 -2.77 -4.86 -65.99
N ILE A 632 -2.10 -5.41 -64.98
CA ILE A 632 -2.71 -6.09 -63.84
C ILE A 632 -2.70 -5.10 -62.69
N ASP A 633 -3.88 -4.83 -62.11
CA ASP A 633 -4.02 -4.01 -60.90
C ASP A 633 -4.84 -4.76 -59.85
N PRO A 634 -4.32 -4.98 -58.67
CA PRO A 634 -2.96 -4.62 -58.23
C PRO A 634 -1.87 -5.53 -58.81
N ALA A 635 -0.74 -4.94 -59.18
CA ALA A 635 0.46 -5.67 -59.49
C ALA A 635 1.04 -6.20 -58.18
N GLY A 636 0.75 -7.45 -57.87
CA GLY A 636 1.21 -8.11 -56.63
C GLY A 636 1.53 -9.57 -56.87
N GLN A 637 2.46 -10.09 -56.10
CA GLN A 637 2.75 -11.52 -55.93
C GLN A 637 1.68 -12.17 -55.07
#